data_b150bdbe1c430a60bf70374935b32988
#
_entry.id   b150bdbe1c430a60bf70374935b32988
#
_cell.length_a   1.000
_cell.length_b   1.000
_cell.length_c   1.000
_cell.angle_alpha   90.00
_cell.angle_beta   90.00
_cell.angle_gamma   90.00
#
_symmetry.space_group_name_H-M   'P 1'
#
loop_
_entity.id
_entity.type
_entity.pdbx_description
1 polymer ?
#
loop_
_entity_poly.entity_id
_entity_poly.type
_entity_poly.pdbx_seq_one_letter_code
_entity_poly.pdbx_strand_id
1 'polypeptide(L)'
;MESKLLEYYNRELAYLREMGAEFAERYPKVAGRLGMRGIEVADPYTERLMEGFAFLTSRVQMKMDAEFPRFSQRLLEMIAPNYLAPTPSMAIAEIEPDSSRGDLSNGFIVPRGTMMDSLALKKTGVTCSYTTAHEVNLLPLKIDKVELGGVPADLPLAQLGLSQRGINSALRIRIACDGPQNLGHLNFDRLEFFLSGPDIEALKLLELVMEHHAGIVCQTVSPQPQRQLLATDALLQEGFAPDQALLPDDLRNFDGYRLLQEYFAFPARFRFISLSGLSTLIQRCENEKAFDIFILLDKSDEQLERVVDASHLALHCTPVINLFPKVAARQKLNEGQHEYHLVVDNIRPLDYEIYAVNKIFGSADGQRDDQTFRPFWSTWSGDAGNYGAYFSLRREQRVLSEHALRYGTRTGYIGSEVFVSLVDEQHAPWQENLRYISAEVLCTSRDLPLMLQQELGQFIMADSMPVKGLTLRKGPTPPRPALAEGFSTWRLISQLQMNYLSLMDSENEEGAAALRQLLGLYANLAETPVARQVEGVRHCVLEPVHRRVPEPGPVVFARGIGITLTVDERAFSGASPWLFGSVMERLFARLVSINSFTEFTLKSQQRGEIGYWAPRMGKRALV
;
A
#
# COMPACT_ATOMS: atom_id res chain seq x y z
N MET A 1 33.00 -2.60 6.00
CA MET A 1 33.63 -1.26 5.89
C MET A 1 34.86 -1.26 4.98
N GLU A 2 35.70 -2.26 5.06
CA GLU A 2 36.94 -2.33 4.23
C GLU A 2 36.69 -2.40 2.71
N SER A 3 35.69 -3.14 2.23
CA SER A 3 35.42 -3.25 0.79
C SER A 3 34.95 -1.93 0.15
N LYS A 4 34.12 -1.15 0.86
CA LYS A 4 33.65 0.17 0.37
C LYS A 4 34.79 1.18 0.30
N LEU A 5 35.63 1.25 1.32
CA LEU A 5 36.78 2.16 1.33
C LEU A 5 37.75 1.84 0.16
N LEU A 6 37.96 0.55 -0.14
CA LEU A 6 38.78 0.14 -1.27
C LEU A 6 38.19 0.55 -2.62
N GLU A 7 36.87 0.49 -2.77
CA GLU A 7 36.15 0.94 -3.97
C GLU A 7 36.31 2.45 -4.18
N TYR A 8 36.08 3.25 -3.14
CA TYR A 8 36.32 4.71 -3.20
C TYR A 8 37.78 5.02 -3.50
N TYR A 9 38.72 4.34 -2.86
CA TYR A 9 40.14 4.51 -3.10
C TYR A 9 40.54 4.24 -4.55
N ASN A 10 40.09 3.13 -5.12
CA ASN A 10 40.36 2.79 -6.51
C ASN A 10 39.79 3.79 -7.49
N ARG A 11 38.56 4.28 -7.23
CA ARG A 11 37.91 5.32 -8.04
C ARG A 11 38.70 6.64 -8.00
N GLU A 12 39.07 7.09 -6.83
CA GLU A 12 39.83 8.33 -6.66
C GLU A 12 41.24 8.24 -7.26
N LEU A 13 41.89 7.08 -7.12
CA LEU A 13 43.20 6.85 -7.71
C LEU A 13 43.14 6.85 -9.25
N ALA A 14 42.13 6.22 -9.84
CA ALA A 14 41.91 6.25 -11.28
C ALA A 14 41.69 7.69 -11.78
N TYR A 15 40.82 8.44 -11.10
CA TYR A 15 40.56 9.85 -11.40
C TYR A 15 41.82 10.72 -11.33
N LEU A 16 42.64 10.55 -10.29
CA LEU A 16 43.88 11.30 -10.15
C LEU A 16 44.88 10.96 -11.26
N ARG A 17 44.95 9.73 -11.71
CA ARG A 17 45.80 9.32 -12.84
C ARG A 17 45.33 9.93 -14.16
N GLU A 18 44.02 9.97 -14.42
CA GLU A 18 43.44 10.64 -15.60
C GLU A 18 43.72 12.14 -15.59
N MET A 19 43.48 12.81 -14.45
CA MET A 19 43.79 14.24 -14.28
C MET A 19 45.30 14.50 -14.42
N GLY A 20 46.16 13.58 -13.93
CA GLY A 20 47.59 13.64 -14.10
C GLY A 20 48.02 13.56 -15.57
N ALA A 21 47.34 12.75 -16.38
CA ALA A 21 47.55 12.65 -17.82
C ALA A 21 47.18 13.95 -18.55
N GLU A 22 46.02 14.56 -18.23
CA GLU A 22 45.64 15.87 -18.78
C GLU A 22 46.61 16.98 -18.37
N PHE A 23 47.09 16.95 -17.13
CA PHE A 23 48.11 17.91 -16.67
C PHE A 23 49.42 17.73 -17.45
N ALA A 24 49.83 16.51 -17.72
CA ALA A 24 51.05 16.18 -18.48
C ALA A 24 50.96 16.69 -19.94
N GLU A 25 49.81 16.62 -20.56
CA GLU A 25 49.56 17.18 -21.90
C GLU A 25 49.65 18.72 -21.91
N ARG A 26 49.04 19.36 -20.89
CA ARG A 26 49.02 20.84 -20.79
C ARG A 26 50.37 21.45 -20.39
N TYR A 27 51.11 20.75 -19.51
CA TYR A 27 52.38 21.25 -18.92
C TYR A 27 53.53 20.24 -19.01
N PRO A 28 53.96 19.86 -20.22
CA PRO A 28 54.92 18.75 -20.41
C PRO A 28 56.27 18.93 -19.73
N LYS A 29 56.73 20.18 -19.58
CA LYS A 29 58.02 20.47 -18.91
C LYS A 29 57.93 20.28 -17.39
N VAL A 30 56.80 20.57 -16.77
CA VAL A 30 56.60 20.37 -15.34
C VAL A 30 56.31 18.92 -15.03
N ALA A 31 55.41 18.29 -15.81
CA ALA A 31 55.07 16.87 -15.70
C ALA A 31 56.31 15.95 -15.88
N GLY A 32 57.20 16.30 -16.82
CA GLY A 32 58.44 15.57 -17.01
C GLY A 32 59.39 15.59 -15.79
N ARG A 33 59.37 16.67 -14.98
CA ARG A 33 60.14 16.75 -13.71
C ARG A 33 59.49 15.90 -12.59
N LEU A 34 58.18 15.67 -12.66
CA LEU A 34 57.43 14.81 -11.73
C LEU A 34 57.37 13.37 -12.18
N GLY A 35 58.06 13.01 -13.25
CA GLY A 35 58.01 11.63 -13.81
C GLY A 35 56.66 11.22 -14.39
N MET A 36 55.74 12.19 -14.65
CA MET A 36 54.41 11.94 -15.20
C MET A 36 54.48 11.86 -16.73
N ARG A 37 54.28 10.68 -17.31
CA ARG A 37 54.24 10.47 -18.76
C ARG A 37 52.95 9.73 -19.14
N GLY A 38 51.88 10.49 -19.33
CA GLY A 38 50.53 9.91 -19.57
C GLY A 38 49.90 9.37 -18.29
N ILE A 39 49.22 8.25 -18.36
CA ILE A 39 48.47 7.65 -17.24
C ILE A 39 49.42 6.99 -16.21
N GLU A 40 50.60 6.54 -16.66
CA GLU A 40 51.61 5.92 -15.78
C GLU A 40 52.57 6.97 -15.23
N VAL A 41 52.81 6.90 -13.91
CA VAL A 41 53.73 7.76 -13.21
C VAL A 41 55.06 6.99 -13.01
N ALA A 42 56.11 7.45 -13.67
CA ALA A 42 57.40 6.75 -13.65
C ALA A 42 58.16 6.97 -12.34
N ASP A 43 57.88 8.06 -11.62
CA ASP A 43 58.52 8.36 -10.33
C ASP A 43 57.76 7.68 -9.18
N PRO A 44 58.36 6.71 -8.45
CA PRO A 44 57.71 6.03 -7.35
C PRO A 44 57.30 6.95 -6.18
N TYR A 45 57.97 8.07 -5.97
CA TYR A 45 57.60 9.00 -4.90
C TYR A 45 56.36 9.80 -5.28
N THR A 46 56.26 10.23 -6.52
CA THR A 46 55.06 10.92 -7.03
C THR A 46 53.86 9.94 -7.02
N GLU A 47 54.05 8.70 -7.39
CA GLU A 47 52.97 7.70 -7.33
C GLU A 47 52.49 7.44 -5.90
N ARG A 48 53.41 7.29 -4.93
CA ARG A 48 53.06 7.14 -3.50
C ARG A 48 52.35 8.34 -2.94
N LEU A 49 52.68 9.58 -3.40
CA LEU A 49 51.98 10.78 -3.00
C LEU A 49 50.54 10.78 -3.54
N MET A 50 50.36 10.39 -4.79
CA MET A 50 49.02 10.26 -5.40
C MET A 50 48.19 9.18 -4.69
N GLU A 51 48.75 8.03 -4.35
CA GLU A 51 48.08 6.99 -3.57
C GLU A 51 47.68 7.50 -2.17
N GLY A 52 48.57 8.24 -1.49
CA GLY A 52 48.26 8.85 -0.19
C GLY A 52 47.17 9.89 -0.27
N PHE A 53 47.17 10.72 -1.32
CA PHE A 53 46.12 11.70 -1.57
C PHE A 53 44.78 11.01 -1.93
N ALA A 54 44.79 10.00 -2.80
CA ALA A 54 43.62 9.20 -3.12
C ALA A 54 42.99 8.57 -1.87
N PHE A 55 43.82 8.07 -0.95
CA PHE A 55 43.35 7.52 0.33
C PHE A 55 42.69 8.57 1.21
N LEU A 56 43.26 9.76 1.32
CA LEU A 56 42.65 10.84 2.10
C LEU A 56 41.37 11.35 1.45
N THR A 57 41.36 11.55 0.12
CA THR A 57 40.20 12.01 -0.63
C THR A 57 39.07 10.98 -0.59
N SER A 58 39.40 9.68 -0.70
CA SER A 58 38.41 8.62 -0.60
C SER A 58 37.67 8.62 0.75
N ARG A 59 38.37 8.93 1.85
CA ARG A 59 37.75 9.07 3.18
C ARG A 59 36.84 10.29 3.27
N VAL A 60 37.24 11.40 2.66
CA VAL A 60 36.42 12.63 2.60
C VAL A 60 35.17 12.37 1.76
N GLN A 61 35.34 11.78 0.57
CA GLN A 61 34.25 11.47 -0.34
C GLN A 61 33.26 10.47 0.29
N MET A 62 33.79 9.41 0.92
CA MET A 62 32.96 8.45 1.65
C MET A 62 32.15 9.13 2.79
N LYS A 63 32.74 10.10 3.48
CA LYS A 63 32.04 10.85 4.52
C LYS A 63 30.98 11.78 3.91
N MET A 64 31.28 12.47 2.83
CA MET A 64 30.33 13.31 2.10
C MET A 64 29.15 12.50 1.58
N ASP A 65 29.41 11.36 0.96
CA ASP A 65 28.38 10.46 0.44
C ASP A 65 27.54 9.83 1.57
N ALA A 66 28.09 9.69 2.78
CA ALA A 66 27.35 9.24 3.96
C ALA A 66 26.50 10.36 4.60
N GLU A 67 26.88 11.62 4.44
CA GLU A 67 26.11 12.76 4.96
C GLU A 67 24.97 13.20 4.00
N PHE A 68 25.14 12.99 2.70
CA PHE A 68 24.17 13.39 1.69
C PHE A 68 22.80 12.70 1.86
N PRO A 69 22.70 11.38 2.15
CA PRO A 69 21.43 10.75 2.47
C PRO A 69 20.73 11.34 3.70
N ARG A 70 21.50 11.84 4.68
CA ARG A 70 20.93 12.49 5.88
C ARG A 70 20.16 13.76 5.55
N PHE A 71 20.67 14.58 4.62
CA PHE A 71 19.96 15.77 4.18
C PHE A 71 18.67 15.42 3.45
N SER A 72 18.73 14.52 2.49
CA SER A 72 17.55 14.09 1.73
C SER A 72 16.51 13.36 2.59
N GLN A 73 16.94 12.56 3.59
CA GLN A 73 16.04 11.95 4.56
C GLN A 73 15.35 12.99 5.45
N ARG A 74 16.06 14.02 5.94
CA ARG A 74 15.44 15.11 6.70
C ARG A 74 14.42 15.89 5.88
N LEU A 75 14.70 16.11 4.59
CA LEU A 75 13.75 16.72 3.67
C LEU A 75 12.50 15.87 3.50
N LEU A 76 12.65 14.56 3.29
CA LEU A 76 11.52 13.63 3.20
C LEU A 76 10.75 13.51 4.51
N GLU A 77 11.41 13.59 5.67
CA GLU A 77 10.71 13.58 6.97
C GLU A 77 9.71 14.73 7.10
N MET A 78 10.01 15.90 6.51
CA MET A 78 9.11 17.03 6.51
C MET A 78 8.00 16.92 5.45
N ILE A 79 8.31 16.39 4.27
CA ILE A 79 7.41 16.42 3.11
C ILE A 79 6.61 15.12 2.99
N ALA A 80 7.26 13.97 3.19
CA ALA A 80 6.69 12.65 2.92
C ALA A 80 7.28 11.55 3.84
N PRO A 81 7.04 11.60 5.17
CA PRO A 81 7.66 10.70 6.15
C PRO A 81 7.30 9.23 5.96
N ASN A 82 6.18 8.92 5.33
CA ASN A 82 5.77 7.55 5.01
C ASN A 82 6.75 6.82 4.07
N TYR A 83 7.54 7.53 3.27
CA TYR A 83 8.60 6.91 2.46
C TYR A 83 9.82 6.47 3.27
N LEU A 84 10.00 7.03 4.46
CA LEU A 84 11.03 6.66 5.42
C LEU A 84 10.56 5.57 6.38
N ALA A 85 9.26 5.29 6.44
CA ALA A 85 8.70 4.25 7.27
C ALA A 85 8.79 2.88 6.57
N PRO A 86 8.93 1.78 7.34
CA PRO A 86 8.87 0.43 6.77
C PRO A 86 7.48 0.14 6.21
N THR A 87 7.39 -0.74 5.21
CA THR A 87 6.08 -1.23 4.76
C THR A 87 5.66 -2.42 5.63
N PRO A 88 4.56 -2.28 6.41
CA PRO A 88 4.11 -3.32 7.33
C PRO A 88 3.62 -4.57 6.61
N SER A 89 3.58 -5.69 7.32
CA SER A 89 2.94 -6.90 6.86
C SER A 89 1.42 -6.70 6.73
N MET A 90 0.84 -7.23 5.67
CA MET A 90 -0.58 -7.12 5.31
C MET A 90 -1.16 -8.50 5.05
N ALA A 91 -2.45 -8.67 5.34
CA ALA A 91 -3.16 -9.92 5.12
C ALA A 91 -4.65 -9.65 4.82
N ILE A 92 -5.38 -10.70 4.43
CA ILE A 92 -6.85 -10.70 4.39
C ILE A 92 -7.33 -11.63 5.50
N ALA A 93 -8.10 -11.09 6.43
CA ALA A 93 -8.75 -11.83 7.49
C ALA A 93 -10.22 -12.06 7.17
N GLU A 94 -10.70 -13.24 7.44
CA GLU A 94 -12.11 -13.62 7.48
C GLU A 94 -12.55 -13.71 8.92
N ILE A 95 -13.68 -13.09 9.23
CA ILE A 95 -14.28 -13.05 10.54
C ILE A 95 -15.53 -13.94 10.53
N GLU A 96 -15.51 -15.06 11.24
CA GLU A 96 -16.67 -15.94 11.35
C GLU A 96 -17.65 -15.39 12.38
N PRO A 97 -18.89 -15.00 11.98
CA PRO A 97 -19.90 -14.52 12.92
C PRO A 97 -20.39 -15.63 13.84
N ASP A 98 -20.70 -15.30 15.10
CA ASP A 98 -21.25 -16.23 16.09
C ASP A 98 -22.65 -15.79 16.54
N SER A 99 -23.67 -16.38 15.92
CA SER A 99 -25.07 -16.13 16.25
C SER A 99 -25.47 -16.55 17.67
N SER A 100 -24.63 -17.35 18.36
CA SER A 100 -24.89 -17.76 19.74
C SER A 100 -24.49 -16.71 20.76
N ARG A 101 -23.62 -15.77 20.40
CA ARG A 101 -23.09 -14.73 21.28
C ARG A 101 -23.77 -13.37 21.16
N GLY A 102 -24.65 -13.20 20.19
CA GLY A 102 -25.36 -11.93 19.97
C GLY A 102 -26.44 -12.02 18.91
N ASP A 103 -27.35 -11.05 18.93
CA ASP A 103 -28.34 -10.89 17.87
C ASP A 103 -27.69 -10.20 16.66
N LEU A 104 -27.55 -10.93 15.56
CA LEU A 104 -26.98 -10.45 14.32
C LEU A 104 -28.05 -10.08 13.27
N SER A 105 -29.34 -9.94 13.66
CA SER A 105 -30.43 -9.64 12.72
C SER A 105 -30.24 -8.30 12.00
N ASN A 106 -29.72 -7.30 12.71
CA ASN A 106 -29.38 -6.00 12.13
C ASN A 106 -27.93 -5.88 11.67
N GLY A 107 -27.19 -7.00 11.70
CA GLY A 107 -25.74 -7.01 11.53
C GLY A 107 -24.99 -6.47 12.76
N PHE A 108 -23.74 -6.85 12.88
CA PHE A 108 -22.81 -6.29 13.87
C PHE A 108 -21.64 -5.65 13.11
N ILE A 109 -21.46 -4.35 13.31
CA ILE A 109 -20.40 -3.61 12.62
C ILE A 109 -19.09 -3.75 13.40
N VAL A 110 -18.10 -4.37 12.76
CA VAL A 110 -16.70 -4.35 13.22
C VAL A 110 -16.04 -3.10 12.62
N PRO A 111 -15.70 -2.09 13.43
CA PRO A 111 -15.17 -0.85 12.90
C PRO A 111 -13.76 -1.02 12.35
N ARG A 112 -13.38 -0.13 11.43
CA ARG A 112 -11.99 0.03 10.98
C ARG A 112 -11.08 0.32 12.18
N GLY A 113 -9.87 -0.25 12.19
CA GLY A 113 -8.89 -0.06 13.27
C GLY A 113 -9.07 -1.01 14.45
N THR A 114 -10.03 -1.95 14.36
CA THR A 114 -10.20 -2.99 15.39
C THR A 114 -8.95 -3.87 15.45
N MET A 115 -8.43 -4.07 16.66
CA MET A 115 -7.23 -4.87 16.88
C MET A 115 -7.56 -6.36 16.94
N MET A 116 -6.70 -7.15 16.33
CA MET A 116 -6.69 -8.60 16.39
C MET A 116 -5.27 -9.10 16.64
N ASP A 117 -5.14 -10.05 17.56
CA ASP A 117 -3.86 -10.61 17.97
C ASP A 117 -3.73 -12.06 17.52
N SER A 118 -2.56 -12.42 16.99
CA SER A 118 -2.25 -13.83 16.73
C SER A 118 -2.09 -14.58 18.04
N LEU A 119 -2.23 -15.91 18.00
CA LEU A 119 -1.72 -16.72 19.11
C LEU A 119 -0.23 -16.48 19.30
N ALA A 120 0.23 -16.66 20.55
CA ALA A 120 1.64 -16.50 20.86
C ALA A 120 2.51 -17.44 20.00
N LEU A 121 3.48 -16.87 19.31
CA LEU A 121 4.42 -17.61 18.48
C LEU A 121 5.23 -18.60 19.32
N LYS A 122 5.28 -19.86 18.93
CA LYS A 122 5.94 -20.95 19.70
C LYS A 122 7.41 -20.67 20.01
N LYS A 123 8.14 -19.98 19.12
CA LYS A 123 9.58 -19.69 19.28
C LYS A 123 9.87 -18.48 20.17
N THR A 124 9.03 -17.47 20.16
CA THR A 124 9.28 -16.18 20.82
C THR A 124 8.34 -15.91 21.97
N GLY A 125 7.18 -16.59 22.03
CA GLY A 125 6.12 -16.34 23.01
C GLY A 125 5.46 -14.96 22.84
N VAL A 126 5.62 -14.32 21.70
CA VAL A 126 5.08 -12.98 21.38
C VAL A 126 3.92 -13.11 20.43
N THR A 127 2.92 -12.26 20.59
CA THR A 127 1.77 -12.12 19.68
C THR A 127 2.08 -11.09 18.60
N CYS A 128 1.52 -11.28 17.41
CA CYS A 128 1.53 -10.26 16.36
C CYS A 128 0.17 -9.60 16.30
N SER A 129 0.15 -8.28 16.47
CA SER A 129 -1.07 -7.49 16.43
C SER A 129 -1.32 -6.94 15.02
N TYR A 130 -2.55 -7.05 14.55
CA TYR A 130 -3.02 -6.49 13.30
C TYR A 130 -4.22 -5.59 13.56
N THR A 131 -4.49 -4.65 12.66
CA THR A 131 -5.69 -3.81 12.68
C THR A 131 -6.48 -3.96 11.39
N THR A 132 -7.81 -3.90 11.48
CA THR A 132 -8.71 -3.96 10.33
C THR A 132 -8.64 -2.66 9.52
N ALA A 133 -8.68 -2.76 8.18
CA ALA A 133 -8.66 -1.61 7.29
C ALA A 133 -10.03 -1.21 6.75
N HIS A 134 -10.94 -2.18 6.64
CA HIS A 134 -12.33 -1.93 6.25
C HIS A 134 -13.26 -2.13 7.44
N GLU A 135 -14.37 -1.43 7.44
CA GLU A 135 -15.52 -1.75 8.28
C GLU A 135 -16.16 -3.04 7.75
N VAL A 136 -16.50 -3.96 8.64
CA VAL A 136 -17.13 -5.23 8.28
C VAL A 136 -18.47 -5.37 8.98
N ASN A 137 -19.53 -5.59 8.21
CA ASN A 137 -20.84 -5.90 8.75
C ASN A 137 -20.98 -7.42 8.89
N LEU A 138 -20.97 -7.93 10.10
CA LEU A 138 -21.16 -9.35 10.40
C LEU A 138 -22.65 -9.69 10.37
N LEU A 139 -23.03 -10.49 9.40
CA LEU A 139 -24.37 -11.01 9.21
C LEU A 139 -24.37 -12.53 9.38
N PRO A 140 -25.44 -13.17 9.87
CA PRO A 140 -25.53 -14.61 9.98
C PRO A 140 -25.80 -15.25 8.60
N LEU A 141 -24.89 -15.01 7.66
CA LEU A 141 -24.96 -15.45 6.28
C LEU A 141 -23.73 -16.27 5.90
N LYS A 142 -23.94 -17.24 5.02
CA LYS A 142 -22.87 -18.04 4.42
C LYS A 142 -23.10 -18.22 2.92
N ILE A 143 -22.03 -18.45 2.20
CA ILE A 143 -22.06 -18.83 0.79
C ILE A 143 -22.31 -20.35 0.75
N ASP A 144 -23.44 -20.75 0.21
CA ASP A 144 -23.82 -22.16 0.09
C ASP A 144 -23.30 -22.75 -1.23
N LYS A 145 -23.40 -21.99 -2.32
CA LYS A 145 -23.02 -22.47 -3.65
C LYS A 145 -22.56 -21.32 -4.54
N VAL A 146 -21.54 -21.56 -5.33
CA VAL A 146 -21.11 -20.66 -6.41
C VAL A 146 -20.90 -21.49 -7.67
N GLU A 147 -21.47 -21.04 -8.78
CA GLU A 147 -21.37 -21.70 -10.08
C GLU A 147 -21.21 -20.66 -11.16
N LEU A 148 -20.22 -20.85 -12.01
CA LEU A 148 -20.06 -20.09 -13.26
C LEU A 148 -20.42 -21.02 -14.41
N GLY A 149 -21.31 -20.59 -15.30
CA GLY A 149 -21.72 -21.40 -16.44
C GLY A 149 -22.67 -20.66 -17.36
N GLY A 150 -23.32 -21.41 -18.27
CA GLY A 150 -24.32 -20.82 -19.17
C GLY A 150 -25.50 -20.19 -18.43
N VAL A 151 -26.28 -19.39 -19.12
CA VAL A 151 -27.45 -18.72 -18.54
C VAL A 151 -28.46 -19.77 -18.02
N PRO A 152 -28.85 -19.70 -16.73
CA PRO A 152 -29.81 -20.63 -16.17
C PRO A 152 -31.17 -20.56 -16.86
N ALA A 153 -31.74 -21.73 -17.19
CA ALA A 153 -33.03 -21.81 -17.90
C ALA A 153 -34.23 -21.28 -17.10
N ASP A 154 -34.08 -21.17 -15.78
CA ASP A 154 -35.07 -20.63 -14.84
C ASP A 154 -35.11 -19.10 -14.79
N LEU A 155 -34.19 -18.39 -15.46
CA LEU A 155 -34.18 -16.94 -15.56
C LEU A 155 -34.90 -16.44 -16.82
N PRO A 156 -36.09 -15.81 -16.70
CA PRO A 156 -36.81 -15.28 -17.83
C PRO A 156 -36.24 -13.96 -18.32
N LEU A 157 -35.13 -13.98 -19.04
CA LEU A 157 -34.44 -12.78 -19.55
C LEU A 157 -35.33 -11.82 -20.33
N ALA A 158 -36.32 -12.38 -21.06
CA ALA A 158 -37.30 -11.58 -21.82
C ALA A 158 -38.18 -10.71 -20.91
N GLN A 159 -38.66 -11.26 -19.81
CA GLN A 159 -39.50 -10.55 -18.84
C GLN A 159 -38.72 -9.49 -18.06
N LEU A 160 -37.42 -9.69 -17.91
CA LEU A 160 -36.49 -8.77 -17.22
C LEU A 160 -35.94 -7.66 -18.16
N GLY A 161 -36.32 -7.67 -19.45
CA GLY A 161 -35.84 -6.68 -20.42
C GLY A 161 -34.35 -6.86 -20.79
N LEU A 162 -33.79 -8.03 -20.57
CA LEU A 162 -32.35 -8.30 -20.74
C LEU A 162 -32.02 -9.08 -22.01
N SER A 163 -33.00 -9.45 -22.82
CA SER A 163 -32.80 -10.29 -24.02
C SER A 163 -31.89 -9.71 -25.07
N GLN A 164 -31.72 -8.37 -25.10
CA GLN A 164 -30.91 -7.67 -26.11
C GLN A 164 -29.46 -7.42 -25.67
N ARG A 165 -29.08 -7.84 -24.45
CA ARG A 165 -27.76 -7.51 -23.89
C ARG A 165 -26.65 -8.50 -24.23
N GLY A 166 -26.89 -9.50 -25.10
CA GLY A 166 -25.86 -10.44 -25.55
C GLY A 166 -25.29 -11.32 -24.43
N ILE A 167 -26.14 -11.73 -23.48
CA ILE A 167 -25.73 -12.51 -22.31
C ILE A 167 -25.36 -13.92 -22.72
N ASN A 168 -24.14 -14.35 -22.40
CA ASN A 168 -23.58 -15.64 -22.77
C ASN A 168 -23.36 -16.58 -21.59
N SER A 169 -23.10 -16.03 -20.38
CA SER A 169 -22.87 -16.81 -19.18
C SER A 169 -23.44 -16.09 -17.94
N ALA A 170 -23.45 -16.77 -16.81
CA ALA A 170 -23.87 -16.23 -15.54
C ALA A 170 -23.04 -16.80 -14.39
N LEU A 171 -22.64 -15.91 -13.45
CA LEU A 171 -22.13 -16.32 -12.15
C LEU A 171 -23.29 -16.34 -11.17
N ARG A 172 -23.63 -17.53 -10.69
CA ARG A 172 -24.65 -17.77 -9.66
C ARG A 172 -23.98 -17.86 -8.30
N ILE A 173 -24.42 -17.05 -7.35
CA ILE A 173 -23.98 -17.07 -5.97
C ILE A 173 -25.21 -17.33 -5.09
N ARG A 174 -25.24 -18.46 -4.39
CA ARG A 174 -26.27 -18.77 -3.42
C ARG A 174 -25.83 -18.38 -2.03
N ILE A 175 -26.60 -17.50 -1.41
CA ILE A 175 -26.42 -17.04 -0.04
C ILE A 175 -27.50 -17.67 0.84
N ALA A 176 -27.10 -18.27 1.94
CA ALA A 176 -28.00 -18.88 2.92
C ALA A 176 -27.78 -18.30 4.32
N CYS A 177 -28.83 -18.30 5.13
CA CYS A 177 -28.71 -17.97 6.54
C CYS A 177 -27.90 -19.05 7.26
N ASP A 178 -26.98 -18.62 8.13
CA ASP A 178 -26.25 -19.48 9.05
C ASP A 178 -26.93 -19.45 10.42
N GLY A 179 -27.92 -20.33 10.59
CA GLY A 179 -28.70 -20.42 11.82
C GLY A 179 -30.21 -20.66 11.57
N PRO A 180 -31.02 -20.55 12.64
CA PRO A 180 -32.45 -20.82 12.57
C PRO A 180 -33.26 -19.66 11.94
N GLN A 181 -32.70 -18.50 11.79
CA GLN A 181 -33.39 -17.28 11.32
C GLN A 181 -33.69 -17.35 9.82
N ASN A 182 -34.74 -16.64 9.40
CA ASN A 182 -35.08 -16.45 8.00
C ASN A 182 -34.52 -15.12 7.49
N LEU A 183 -34.34 -15.01 6.18
CA LEU A 183 -33.81 -13.80 5.52
C LEU A 183 -34.63 -12.55 5.82
N GLY A 184 -35.95 -12.63 5.86
CA GLY A 184 -36.84 -11.50 6.12
C GLY A 184 -36.67 -10.85 7.51
N HIS A 185 -36.00 -11.52 8.43
CA HIS A 185 -35.64 -10.94 9.74
C HIS A 185 -34.32 -10.19 9.72
N LEU A 186 -33.57 -10.27 8.62
CA LEU A 186 -32.30 -9.58 8.47
C LEU A 186 -32.50 -8.22 7.81
N ASN A 187 -31.74 -7.23 8.27
CA ASN A 187 -31.78 -5.88 7.74
C ASN A 187 -30.39 -5.52 7.18
N PHE A 188 -30.22 -5.68 5.88
CA PHE A 188 -29.02 -5.24 5.16
C PHE A 188 -29.35 -4.86 3.72
N ASP A 189 -28.55 -3.96 3.16
CA ASP A 189 -28.68 -3.53 1.77
C ASP A 189 -27.47 -3.88 0.91
N ARG A 190 -26.32 -4.10 1.55
CA ARG A 190 -25.04 -4.31 0.87
C ARG A 190 -24.37 -5.56 1.40
N LEU A 191 -23.80 -6.34 0.47
CA LEU A 191 -22.88 -7.44 0.76
C LEU A 191 -21.54 -7.19 0.09
N GLU A 192 -20.49 -7.49 0.82
CA GLU A 192 -19.12 -7.41 0.33
C GLU A 192 -18.52 -8.82 0.23
N PHE A 193 -17.91 -9.10 -0.93
CA PHE A 193 -17.30 -10.39 -1.24
C PHE A 193 -15.81 -10.20 -1.48
N PHE A 194 -15.01 -11.05 -0.89
CA PHE A 194 -13.61 -11.20 -1.24
C PHE A 194 -13.45 -12.33 -2.25
N LEU A 195 -12.79 -12.06 -3.38
CA LEU A 195 -12.43 -13.07 -4.37
C LEU A 195 -11.21 -13.85 -3.86
N SER A 196 -11.49 -15.01 -3.33
CA SER A 196 -10.55 -15.95 -2.72
C SER A 196 -9.98 -16.91 -3.78
N GLY A 197 -9.29 -17.97 -3.35
CA GLY A 197 -8.71 -18.98 -4.22
C GLY A 197 -7.34 -18.63 -4.79
N PRO A 198 -6.87 -19.41 -5.78
CA PRO A 198 -5.61 -19.19 -6.46
C PRO A 198 -5.58 -17.82 -7.15
N ASP A 199 -4.41 -17.14 -7.12
CA ASP A 199 -4.30 -15.74 -7.57
C ASP A 199 -4.74 -15.54 -9.03
N ILE A 200 -4.37 -16.45 -9.91
CA ILE A 200 -4.70 -16.37 -11.34
C ILE A 200 -6.20 -16.48 -11.57
N GLU A 201 -6.86 -17.41 -10.88
CA GLU A 201 -8.30 -17.67 -10.99
C GLU A 201 -9.10 -16.51 -10.41
N ALA A 202 -8.76 -16.05 -9.21
CA ALA A 202 -9.41 -14.92 -8.56
C ALA A 202 -9.28 -13.60 -9.38
N LEU A 203 -8.11 -13.37 -9.99
CA LEU A 203 -7.88 -12.18 -10.82
C LEU A 203 -8.63 -12.26 -12.17
N LYS A 204 -8.70 -13.42 -12.80
CA LYS A 204 -9.53 -13.63 -14.00
C LYS A 204 -11.02 -13.50 -13.70
N LEU A 205 -11.47 -14.02 -12.56
CA LEU A 205 -12.85 -13.88 -12.10
C LEU A 205 -13.20 -12.41 -11.83
N LEU A 206 -12.28 -11.66 -11.22
CA LEU A 206 -12.45 -10.21 -11.02
C LEU A 206 -12.62 -9.47 -12.35
N GLU A 207 -11.73 -9.71 -13.32
CA GLU A 207 -11.81 -9.12 -14.66
C GLU A 207 -13.14 -9.46 -15.33
N LEU A 208 -13.54 -10.74 -15.31
CA LEU A 208 -14.77 -11.21 -15.93
C LEU A 208 -16.01 -10.55 -15.30
N VAL A 209 -16.07 -10.50 -13.97
CA VAL A 209 -17.20 -9.93 -13.23
C VAL A 209 -17.30 -8.43 -13.38
N MET A 210 -16.17 -7.71 -13.34
CA MET A 210 -16.19 -6.25 -13.38
C MET A 210 -16.30 -5.65 -14.77
N GLU A 211 -15.67 -6.26 -15.78
CA GLU A 211 -15.64 -5.73 -17.16
C GLU A 211 -16.82 -6.24 -18.00
N HIS A 212 -17.26 -7.47 -17.75
CA HIS A 212 -18.20 -8.17 -18.62
C HIS A 212 -19.60 -8.37 -18.04
N HIS A 213 -19.94 -7.68 -16.93
CA HIS A 213 -21.31 -7.79 -16.39
C HIS A 213 -22.32 -7.00 -17.24
N ALA A 214 -23.37 -7.70 -17.68
CA ALA A 214 -24.44 -7.14 -18.47
C ALA A 214 -25.72 -6.84 -17.66
N GLY A 215 -25.85 -7.42 -16.47
CA GLY A 215 -26.97 -7.21 -15.57
C GLY A 215 -26.85 -8.07 -14.31
N ILE A 216 -27.57 -7.69 -13.26
CA ILE A 216 -27.54 -8.40 -11.97
C ILE A 216 -28.99 -8.68 -11.57
N VAL A 217 -29.30 -9.94 -11.34
CA VAL A 217 -30.63 -10.39 -10.91
C VAL A 217 -30.51 -11.13 -9.59
N CYS A 218 -31.29 -10.71 -8.61
CA CYS A 218 -31.42 -11.44 -7.36
C CYS A 218 -32.79 -12.12 -7.32
N GLN A 219 -32.84 -13.37 -6.87
CA GLN A 219 -34.10 -14.11 -6.74
C GLN A 219 -34.12 -14.98 -5.49
N THR A 220 -35.33 -15.19 -4.95
CA THR A 220 -35.56 -16.12 -3.84
C THR A 220 -35.49 -17.56 -4.29
N VAL A 221 -35.14 -18.47 -3.37
CA VAL A 221 -35.07 -19.93 -3.64
C VAL A 221 -36.38 -20.58 -3.24
N SER A 222 -37.48 -20.20 -3.88
CA SER A 222 -38.81 -20.72 -3.63
C SER A 222 -39.46 -21.27 -4.91
N PRO A 223 -40.54 -22.06 -4.83
CA PRO A 223 -41.28 -22.54 -6.00
C PRO A 223 -41.86 -21.42 -6.88
N GLN A 224 -42.12 -20.27 -6.28
CA GLN A 224 -42.51 -19.02 -6.98
C GLN A 224 -41.51 -17.92 -6.68
N PRO A 225 -40.39 -17.90 -7.38
CA PRO A 225 -39.28 -17.01 -7.05
C PRO A 225 -39.65 -15.56 -7.29
N GLN A 226 -39.45 -14.73 -6.28
CA GLN A 226 -39.48 -13.28 -6.44
C GLN A 226 -38.14 -12.82 -6.99
N ARG A 227 -38.19 -11.93 -7.97
CA ARG A 227 -37.02 -11.46 -8.68
C ARG A 227 -36.89 -9.95 -8.55
N GLN A 228 -35.65 -9.51 -8.46
CA GLN A 228 -35.28 -8.09 -8.48
C GLN A 228 -34.12 -7.91 -9.45
N LEU A 229 -34.29 -7.01 -10.41
CA LEU A 229 -33.19 -6.53 -11.24
C LEU A 229 -32.52 -5.37 -10.51
N LEU A 230 -31.24 -5.47 -10.29
CA LEU A 230 -30.42 -4.41 -9.70
C LEU A 230 -29.91 -3.46 -10.79
N ALA A 231 -29.59 -2.24 -10.39
CA ALA A 231 -28.94 -1.26 -11.25
C ALA A 231 -27.53 -1.74 -11.65
N THR A 232 -27.03 -1.32 -12.79
CA THR A 232 -25.70 -1.73 -13.27
C THR A 232 -24.56 -1.19 -12.39
N ASP A 233 -24.79 -0.08 -11.70
CA ASP A 233 -23.88 0.54 -10.74
C ASP A 233 -23.99 -0.05 -9.30
N ALA A 234 -24.85 -1.05 -9.10
CA ALA A 234 -24.96 -1.76 -7.83
C ALA A 234 -23.71 -2.59 -7.48
N LEU A 235 -22.93 -2.99 -8.49
CA LEU A 235 -21.69 -3.76 -8.33
C LEU A 235 -20.49 -2.82 -8.40
N LEU A 236 -19.71 -2.78 -7.33
CA LEU A 236 -18.54 -1.91 -7.23
C LEU A 236 -17.30 -2.70 -6.81
N GLN A 237 -16.16 -2.33 -7.38
CA GLN A 237 -14.86 -2.78 -6.89
C GLN A 237 -14.44 -1.91 -5.70
N GLU A 238 -14.07 -2.55 -4.59
CA GLU A 238 -13.67 -1.91 -3.35
C GLU A 238 -12.15 -1.78 -3.19
N GLY A 239 -11.71 -1.08 -2.14
CA GLY A 239 -10.30 -0.87 -1.82
C GLY A 239 -9.73 0.46 -2.31
N PHE A 240 -10.52 1.35 -2.91
CA PHE A 240 -10.06 2.63 -3.45
C PHE A 240 -10.48 3.86 -2.65
N ALA A 241 -11.45 3.72 -1.77
CA ALA A 241 -11.92 4.82 -0.95
C ALA A 241 -10.90 5.18 0.16
N PRO A 242 -10.81 6.45 0.59
CA PRO A 242 -9.85 6.85 1.62
C PRO A 242 -10.06 6.14 2.96
N ASP A 243 -11.31 5.87 3.31
CA ASP A 243 -11.71 5.13 4.51
C ASP A 243 -11.34 3.64 4.46
N GLN A 244 -11.03 3.12 3.27
CA GLN A 244 -10.58 1.74 3.05
C GLN A 244 -9.06 1.61 2.98
N ALA A 245 -8.30 2.68 3.21
CA ALA A 245 -6.85 2.66 3.12
C ALA A 245 -6.20 1.73 4.16
N LEU A 246 -5.20 0.96 3.74
CA LEU A 246 -4.35 0.15 4.63
C LEU A 246 -3.30 1.00 5.32
N LEU A 247 -2.53 1.76 4.55
CA LEU A 247 -1.53 2.66 5.08
C LEU A 247 -2.20 3.94 5.60
N PRO A 248 -1.65 4.55 6.67
CA PRO A 248 -2.15 5.82 7.17
C PRO A 248 -2.17 6.88 6.09
N ASP A 249 -3.25 7.65 6.05
CA ASP A 249 -3.37 8.82 5.19
C ASP A 249 -2.62 10.00 5.82
N ASP A 250 -1.78 10.65 5.05
CA ASP A 250 -1.06 11.85 5.46
C ASP A 250 -1.39 12.96 4.47
N LEU A 251 -2.03 14.01 4.97
CA LEU A 251 -2.47 15.16 4.17
C LEU A 251 -1.34 15.86 3.41
N ARG A 252 -0.08 15.63 3.80
CA ARG A 252 1.11 16.15 3.11
C ARG A 252 1.41 15.41 1.83
N ASN A 253 0.90 14.19 1.68
CA ASN A 253 1.21 13.32 0.56
C ASN A 253 0.05 13.26 -0.43
N PHE A 254 0.42 13.12 -1.68
CA PHE A 254 -0.56 12.81 -2.71
C PHE A 254 -1.08 11.37 -2.56
N ASP A 255 -2.38 11.22 -2.29
CA ASP A 255 -3.05 9.94 -2.03
C ASP A 255 -2.86 8.89 -3.15
N GLY A 256 -2.61 9.33 -4.39
CA GLY A 256 -2.30 8.43 -5.51
C GLY A 256 -1.01 7.62 -5.31
N TYR A 257 -0.02 8.18 -4.63
CA TYR A 257 1.23 7.46 -4.35
C TYR A 257 1.05 6.40 -3.26
N ARG A 258 0.20 6.66 -2.26
CA ARG A 258 -0.21 5.65 -1.28
C ARG A 258 -0.90 4.48 -1.96
N LEU A 259 -1.79 4.76 -2.91
CA LEU A 259 -2.47 3.72 -3.70
C LEU A 259 -1.47 2.82 -4.45
N LEU A 260 -0.43 3.40 -5.08
CA LEU A 260 0.64 2.63 -5.71
C LEU A 260 1.42 1.79 -4.70
N GLN A 261 1.79 2.37 -3.56
CA GLN A 261 2.50 1.65 -2.51
C GLN A 261 1.72 0.43 -2.03
N GLU A 262 0.42 0.59 -1.77
CA GLU A 262 -0.46 -0.49 -1.35
C GLU A 262 -0.67 -1.54 -2.45
N TYR A 263 -0.78 -1.13 -3.71
CA TYR A 263 -0.91 -2.06 -4.83
C TYR A 263 0.32 -2.94 -5.00
N PHE A 264 1.52 -2.35 -5.00
CA PHE A 264 2.75 -3.11 -5.14
C PHE A 264 3.08 -3.96 -3.91
N ALA A 265 2.73 -3.49 -2.71
CA ALA A 265 2.93 -4.25 -1.47
C ALA A 265 1.94 -5.42 -1.33
N PHE A 266 0.66 -5.22 -1.66
CA PHE A 266 -0.40 -6.20 -1.45
C PHE A 266 -1.57 -6.07 -2.44
N PRO A 267 -1.43 -6.56 -3.69
CA PRO A 267 -2.49 -6.46 -4.70
C PRO A 267 -3.81 -7.12 -4.32
N ALA A 268 -3.78 -8.14 -3.45
CA ALA A 268 -4.96 -8.89 -3.04
C ALA A 268 -6.02 -8.02 -2.34
N ARG A 269 -5.63 -6.87 -1.76
CA ARG A 269 -6.58 -5.93 -1.16
C ARG A 269 -7.60 -5.32 -2.13
N PHE A 270 -7.33 -5.37 -3.42
CA PHE A 270 -8.23 -4.85 -4.47
C PHE A 270 -9.15 -5.91 -5.08
N ARG A 271 -9.22 -7.10 -4.48
CA ARG A 271 -10.08 -8.21 -4.91
C ARG A 271 -11.42 -8.21 -4.19
N PHE A 272 -11.84 -7.11 -3.64
CA PHE A 272 -13.14 -6.96 -3.01
C PHE A 272 -14.14 -6.39 -4.01
N ILE A 273 -15.32 -6.97 -4.03
CA ILE A 273 -16.48 -6.47 -4.76
C ILE A 273 -17.64 -6.32 -3.80
N SER A 274 -18.43 -5.27 -3.96
CA SER A 274 -19.65 -5.06 -3.19
C SER A 274 -20.86 -5.01 -4.08
N LEU A 275 -21.96 -5.52 -3.57
CA LEU A 275 -23.27 -5.50 -4.21
C LEU A 275 -24.25 -4.80 -3.30
N SER A 276 -24.90 -3.75 -3.80
CA SER A 276 -25.88 -2.94 -3.07
C SER A 276 -27.29 -3.04 -3.68
N GLY A 277 -28.31 -2.56 -2.95
CA GLY A 277 -29.70 -2.57 -3.40
C GLY A 277 -30.44 -3.87 -3.05
N LEU A 278 -29.97 -4.63 -2.07
CA LEU A 278 -30.55 -5.92 -1.68
C LEU A 278 -31.76 -5.78 -0.74
N SER A 279 -31.89 -4.66 -0.03
CA SER A 279 -32.90 -4.44 1.01
C SER A 279 -34.34 -4.74 0.54
N THR A 280 -34.69 -4.36 -0.68
CA THR A 280 -36.04 -4.59 -1.24
C THR A 280 -36.37 -6.07 -1.44
N LEU A 281 -35.38 -6.89 -1.86
CA LEU A 281 -35.56 -8.33 -1.98
C LEU A 281 -35.66 -9.00 -0.62
N ILE A 282 -34.76 -8.64 0.29
CA ILE A 282 -34.68 -9.22 1.64
C ILE A 282 -35.97 -9.00 2.42
N GLN A 283 -36.57 -7.81 2.37
CA GLN A 283 -37.87 -7.52 2.99
C GLN A 283 -39.01 -8.38 2.45
N ARG A 284 -38.89 -8.91 1.22
CA ARG A 284 -39.88 -9.82 0.62
C ARG A 284 -39.62 -11.30 0.94
N CYS A 285 -38.49 -11.63 1.55
CA CYS A 285 -38.06 -13.00 1.87
C CYS A 285 -38.53 -13.46 3.27
N GLU A 286 -39.79 -13.21 3.67
CA GLU A 286 -40.26 -13.45 5.06
C GLU A 286 -39.99 -14.88 5.59
N ASN A 287 -40.13 -15.90 4.75
CA ASN A 287 -39.99 -17.30 5.15
C ASN A 287 -38.82 -18.04 4.46
N GLU A 288 -38.00 -17.31 3.72
CA GLU A 288 -36.92 -17.87 2.94
C GLU A 288 -35.62 -17.95 3.76
N LYS A 289 -34.84 -18.99 3.52
CA LYS A 289 -33.53 -19.20 4.16
C LYS A 289 -32.36 -18.95 3.23
N ALA A 290 -32.62 -18.82 1.92
CA ALA A 290 -31.57 -18.60 0.93
C ALA A 290 -32.10 -17.76 -0.23
N PHE A 291 -31.21 -17.06 -0.91
CA PHE A 291 -31.45 -16.37 -2.17
C PHE A 291 -30.28 -16.53 -3.12
N ASP A 292 -30.53 -16.40 -4.40
CA ASP A 292 -29.55 -16.48 -5.45
C ASP A 292 -29.27 -15.08 -6.02
N ILE A 293 -28.00 -14.79 -6.22
CA ILE A 293 -27.51 -13.63 -6.97
C ILE A 293 -26.98 -14.16 -8.30
N PHE A 294 -27.47 -13.62 -9.42
CA PHE A 294 -26.99 -13.92 -10.76
C PHE A 294 -26.33 -12.67 -11.33
N ILE A 295 -25.01 -12.73 -11.52
CA ILE A 295 -24.27 -11.75 -12.27
C ILE A 295 -24.21 -12.26 -13.71
N LEU A 296 -24.97 -11.62 -14.60
CA LEU A 296 -25.09 -12.00 -16.00
C LEU A 296 -23.93 -11.39 -16.78
N LEU A 297 -23.28 -12.19 -17.61
CA LEU A 297 -22.05 -11.83 -18.29
C LEU A 297 -22.23 -11.94 -19.82
N ASP A 298 -21.63 -11.01 -20.56
CA ASP A 298 -21.61 -11.00 -22.02
C ASP A 298 -20.52 -11.90 -22.60
N LYS A 299 -19.64 -12.43 -21.76
CA LYS A 299 -18.52 -13.31 -22.10
C LYS A 299 -18.54 -14.57 -21.26
N SER A 300 -18.09 -15.68 -21.81
CA SER A 300 -17.84 -16.94 -21.11
C SER A 300 -16.36 -17.26 -21.05
N ASP A 301 -15.94 -17.96 -20.00
CA ASP A 301 -14.58 -18.51 -19.86
C ASP A 301 -14.68 -19.98 -19.42
N GLU A 302 -14.48 -20.89 -20.38
CA GLU A 302 -14.59 -22.35 -20.12
C GLU A 302 -13.59 -22.86 -19.08
N GLN A 303 -12.45 -22.18 -18.87
CA GLN A 303 -11.46 -22.58 -17.85
C GLN A 303 -11.99 -22.24 -16.47
N LEU A 304 -12.53 -21.03 -16.29
CA LEU A 304 -13.13 -20.61 -15.03
C LEU A 304 -14.41 -21.40 -14.71
N GLU A 305 -15.24 -21.73 -15.70
CA GLU A 305 -16.47 -22.54 -15.50
C GLU A 305 -16.21 -23.90 -14.87
N ARG A 306 -15.02 -24.47 -15.09
CA ARG A 306 -14.65 -25.79 -14.54
C ARG A 306 -14.09 -25.75 -13.13
N VAL A 307 -13.59 -24.61 -12.67
CA VAL A 307 -12.84 -24.48 -11.41
C VAL A 307 -13.56 -23.62 -10.37
N VAL A 308 -14.44 -22.70 -10.79
CA VAL A 308 -15.12 -21.80 -9.86
C VAL A 308 -16.13 -22.53 -9.01
N ASP A 309 -15.95 -22.43 -7.71
CA ASP A 309 -16.82 -23.00 -6.67
C ASP A 309 -16.94 -22.04 -5.47
N ALA A 310 -17.62 -22.47 -4.40
CA ALA A 310 -17.85 -21.67 -3.21
C ALA A 310 -16.56 -21.20 -2.51
N SER A 311 -15.42 -21.85 -2.72
CA SER A 311 -14.14 -21.46 -2.13
C SER A 311 -13.52 -20.20 -2.77
N HIS A 312 -14.01 -19.81 -3.96
CA HIS A 312 -13.54 -18.64 -4.69
C HIS A 312 -14.14 -17.32 -4.21
N LEU A 313 -15.15 -17.37 -3.35
CA LEU A 313 -15.77 -16.21 -2.73
C LEU A 313 -15.80 -16.39 -1.21
N ALA A 314 -15.57 -15.31 -0.47
CA ALA A 314 -15.69 -15.30 0.98
C ALA A 314 -16.43 -14.04 1.44
N LEU A 315 -17.30 -14.20 2.45
CA LEU A 315 -17.98 -13.12 3.15
C LEU A 315 -17.18 -12.69 4.37
N HIS A 316 -17.56 -11.54 4.96
CA HIS A 316 -17.01 -11.03 6.22
C HIS A 316 -15.49 -10.93 6.24
N CYS A 317 -14.88 -10.66 5.08
CA CYS A 317 -13.45 -10.47 4.94
C CYS A 317 -13.08 -8.99 5.05
N THR A 318 -11.88 -8.73 5.60
CA THR A 318 -11.29 -7.39 5.65
C THR A 318 -9.79 -7.47 5.41
N PRO A 319 -9.20 -6.51 4.69
CA PRO A 319 -7.76 -6.33 4.71
C PRO A 319 -7.31 -5.93 6.11
N VAL A 320 -6.20 -6.49 6.55
CA VAL A 320 -5.60 -6.21 7.87
C VAL A 320 -4.14 -5.87 7.70
N ILE A 321 -3.64 -5.00 8.58
CA ILE A 321 -2.27 -4.51 8.56
C ILE A 321 -1.62 -4.67 9.93
N ASN A 322 -0.36 -5.10 9.96
CA ASN A 322 0.45 -5.17 11.15
C ASN A 322 0.94 -3.76 11.53
N LEU A 323 0.03 -2.92 12.00
CA LEU A 323 0.27 -1.54 12.36
C LEU A 323 -0.68 -1.14 13.48
N PHE A 324 -0.15 -0.82 14.66
CA PHE A 324 -0.96 -0.60 15.86
C PHE A 324 -0.36 0.47 16.76
N PRO A 325 -1.19 1.21 17.52
CA PRO A 325 -0.71 2.22 18.45
C PRO A 325 -0.08 1.59 19.69
N LYS A 326 1.00 2.20 20.19
CA LYS A 326 1.66 1.83 21.44
C LYS A 326 2.30 3.05 22.08
N VAL A 327 2.51 2.99 23.40
CA VAL A 327 3.30 3.99 24.11
C VAL A 327 4.71 3.45 24.27
N ALA A 328 5.70 4.20 23.78
CA ALA A 328 7.09 3.84 23.89
C ALA A 328 7.58 3.91 25.35
N ALA A 329 8.59 3.12 25.66
CA ALA A 329 9.20 3.08 26.97
C ALA A 329 9.72 4.46 27.39
N ARG A 330 9.53 4.81 28.65
CA ARG A 330 10.04 6.07 29.22
C ARG A 330 11.55 6.14 29.13
N GLN A 331 12.06 7.28 28.66
CA GLN A 331 13.49 7.57 28.62
C GLN A 331 13.83 8.75 29.53
N LYS A 332 14.94 8.62 30.25
CA LYS A 332 15.46 9.68 31.08
C LYS A 332 16.19 10.70 30.22
N LEU A 333 15.88 11.98 30.42
CA LEU A 333 16.61 13.09 29.85
C LEU A 333 17.93 13.28 30.58
N ASN A 334 19.03 13.39 29.84
CA ASN A 334 20.36 13.62 30.37
C ASN A 334 20.91 14.92 29.81
N GLU A 335 21.50 15.75 30.67
CA GLU A 335 22.22 16.94 30.23
C GLU A 335 23.38 16.55 29.31
N GLY A 336 23.48 17.22 28.16
CA GLY A 336 24.53 16.94 27.16
C GLY A 336 24.20 15.85 26.13
N GLN A 337 23.04 15.19 26.23
CA GLN A 337 22.55 14.28 25.20
C GLN A 337 21.56 15.01 24.30
N HIS A 338 21.84 15.06 23.00
CA HIS A 338 21.02 15.79 22.01
C HIS A 338 20.04 14.91 21.25
N GLU A 339 20.27 13.61 21.22
CA GLU A 339 19.40 12.64 20.56
C GLU A 339 19.07 11.46 21.51
N TYR A 340 17.82 11.02 21.48
CA TYR A 340 17.32 9.93 22.28
C TYR A 340 16.79 8.81 21.38
N HIS A 341 17.27 7.58 21.60
CA HIS A 341 16.78 6.41 20.87
C HIS A 341 15.41 6.00 21.42
N LEU A 342 14.36 6.08 20.63
CA LEU A 342 13.04 5.64 21.01
C LEU A 342 12.94 4.11 20.96
N VAL A 343 12.65 3.50 22.09
CA VAL A 343 12.43 2.05 22.21
C VAL A 343 10.99 1.80 22.64
N VAL A 344 10.28 0.95 21.90
CA VAL A 344 8.87 0.65 22.19
C VAL A 344 8.73 -0.16 23.48
N ASP A 345 9.58 -1.20 23.64
CA ASP A 345 9.59 -2.07 24.81
C ASP A 345 11.03 -2.42 25.20
N ASN A 346 11.43 -2.02 26.41
CA ASN A 346 12.78 -2.27 26.92
C ASN A 346 13.10 -3.75 27.17
N ILE A 347 12.07 -4.58 27.42
CA ILE A 347 12.24 -6.03 27.63
C ILE A 347 12.43 -6.73 26.29
N ARG A 348 11.75 -6.25 25.26
CA ARG A 348 11.73 -6.86 23.91
C ARG A 348 12.00 -5.82 22.82
N PRO A 349 13.15 -5.18 22.81
CA PRO A 349 13.45 -4.08 21.87
C PRO A 349 13.54 -4.56 20.40
N LEU A 350 13.69 -5.88 20.19
CA LEU A 350 13.81 -6.48 18.87
C LEU A 350 12.48 -6.86 18.22
N ASP A 351 11.38 -6.80 18.95
CA ASP A 351 10.09 -7.33 18.49
C ASP A 351 9.21 -6.25 17.86
N TYR A 352 9.58 -4.99 18.03
CA TYR A 352 8.83 -3.84 17.53
C TYR A 352 9.70 -2.94 16.65
N GLU A 353 9.05 -2.28 15.69
CA GLU A 353 9.64 -1.23 14.87
C GLU A 353 8.67 -0.05 14.78
N ILE A 354 9.18 1.17 14.95
CA ILE A 354 8.37 2.39 14.94
C ILE A 354 8.07 2.78 13.50
N TYR A 355 6.79 2.83 13.15
CA TYR A 355 6.31 3.34 11.86
C TYR A 355 6.20 4.87 11.87
N ALA A 356 5.54 5.45 12.87
CA ALA A 356 5.37 6.89 13.04
C ALA A 356 5.38 7.26 14.52
N VAL A 357 5.78 8.49 14.81
CA VAL A 357 5.69 9.11 16.13
C VAL A 357 4.58 10.16 16.09
N ASN A 358 3.50 9.92 16.81
CA ASN A 358 2.33 10.79 16.81
C ASN A 358 2.52 11.98 17.76
N LYS A 359 2.97 11.71 18.99
CA LYS A 359 3.18 12.72 20.04
C LYS A 359 4.33 12.33 20.95
N ILE A 360 5.01 13.31 21.49
CA ILE A 360 6.01 13.13 22.53
C ILE A 360 5.59 13.93 23.74
N PHE A 361 5.68 13.32 24.92
CA PHE A 361 5.34 13.91 26.21
C PHE A 361 6.57 13.98 27.08
N GLY A 362 6.79 15.15 27.68
CA GLY A 362 7.73 15.34 28.75
C GLY A 362 7.02 15.22 30.09
N SER A 363 7.64 14.58 31.07
CA SER A 363 7.13 14.48 32.44
C SER A 363 8.20 14.77 33.47
N ALA A 364 7.80 15.47 34.55
CA ALA A 364 8.57 15.59 35.77
C ALA A 364 8.43 14.36 36.68
N ASP A 365 9.17 14.28 37.76
CA ASP A 365 9.06 13.18 38.74
C ASP A 365 7.63 13.06 39.27
N GLY A 366 6.93 12.00 38.86
CA GLY A 366 5.64 11.59 39.43
C GLY A 366 4.39 12.26 38.85
N GLN A 367 4.50 13.21 37.97
CA GLN A 367 3.36 13.81 37.23
C GLN A 367 3.22 13.26 35.82
N ARG A 368 1.99 13.25 35.31
CA ARG A 368 1.71 12.89 33.91
C ARG A 368 1.62 14.19 33.09
N ASP A 369 2.35 14.21 31.97
CA ASP A 369 2.13 15.12 30.85
C ASP A 369 2.31 16.62 31.14
N ASP A 370 3.46 17.03 31.67
CA ASP A 370 3.75 18.44 31.94
C ASP A 370 4.02 19.24 30.65
N GLN A 371 4.57 18.61 29.60
CA GLN A 371 4.87 19.26 28.32
C GLN A 371 4.65 18.33 27.15
N THR A 372 3.91 18.80 26.12
CA THR A 372 3.75 18.10 24.85
C THR A 372 4.70 18.70 23.81
N PHE A 373 5.48 17.85 23.14
CA PHE A 373 6.31 18.22 22.02
C PHE A 373 5.58 17.91 20.73
N ARG A 374 5.60 18.81 19.77
CA ARG A 374 5.01 18.65 18.44
C ARG A 374 6.09 18.42 17.38
N PRO A 375 5.77 17.78 16.26
CA PRO A 375 6.67 17.72 15.12
C PRO A 375 7.09 19.12 14.67
N PHE A 376 8.35 19.30 14.32
CA PHE A 376 8.91 20.57 13.89
C PHE A 376 8.14 21.25 12.75
N TRP A 377 7.56 20.48 11.84
CA TRP A 377 6.78 21.00 10.71
C TRP A 377 5.33 21.37 11.05
N SER A 378 4.81 21.05 12.22
CA SER A 378 3.41 21.32 12.60
C SER A 378 3.13 22.80 12.90
N THR A 379 4.15 23.66 12.88
CA THR A 379 4.03 25.11 13.06
C THR A 379 3.13 25.77 12.01
N TRP A 380 2.85 25.11 10.89
CA TRP A 380 2.04 25.63 9.79
C TRP A 380 0.56 25.23 9.85
N SER A 381 0.20 24.26 10.65
CA SER A 381 -1.21 23.88 10.82
C SER A 381 -1.85 24.88 11.76
N GLY A 382 -2.80 25.68 11.30
CA GLY A 382 -3.53 26.80 11.94
C GLY A 382 -4.02 26.68 13.40
N ASP A 383 -3.38 25.86 14.18
CA ASP A 383 -3.50 25.78 15.63
C ASP A 383 -2.89 27.03 16.26
N ALA A 384 -3.70 27.83 16.92
CA ALA A 384 -3.37 29.11 17.53
C ALA A 384 -2.40 29.03 18.73
N GLY A 385 -1.70 27.91 18.95
CA GLY A 385 -0.78 27.71 20.05
C GLY A 385 0.65 27.50 19.58
N ASN A 386 1.51 28.49 19.77
CA ASN A 386 2.95 28.24 19.84
C ASN A 386 3.23 27.50 21.14
N TYR A 387 3.56 26.20 21.06
CA TYR A 387 3.81 25.37 22.25
C TYR A 387 5.24 25.50 22.76
N GLY A 388 6.12 26.21 22.04
CA GLY A 388 7.51 26.41 22.41
C GLY A 388 8.37 25.13 22.41
N ALA A 389 7.78 23.97 22.13
CA ALA A 389 8.46 22.68 22.25
C ALA A 389 8.20 21.79 21.04
N TYR A 390 9.28 21.43 20.34
CA TYR A 390 9.23 20.68 19.10
C TYR A 390 10.17 19.49 19.13
N PHE A 391 9.93 18.51 18.24
CA PHE A 391 10.84 17.42 18.01
C PHE A 391 11.12 17.21 16.52
N SER A 392 12.28 16.69 16.23
CA SER A 392 12.66 16.17 14.92
C SER A 392 13.04 14.70 15.04
N LEU A 393 12.78 13.93 13.99
CA LEU A 393 13.07 12.50 13.95
C LEU A 393 14.25 12.22 13.02
N ARG A 394 14.98 11.17 13.35
CA ARG A 394 16.02 10.60 12.50
C ARG A 394 15.86 9.09 12.50
N ARG A 395 15.81 8.51 11.31
CA ARG A 395 15.77 7.06 11.12
C ARG A 395 17.10 6.55 10.63
N GLU A 396 17.53 5.45 11.19
CA GLU A 396 18.72 4.74 10.72
C GLU A 396 18.42 3.25 10.59
N GLN A 397 19.08 2.61 9.64
CA GLN A 397 19.06 1.15 9.57
C GLN A 397 19.73 0.61 10.84
N ARG A 398 19.12 -0.40 11.43
CA ARG A 398 19.62 -1.01 12.64
C ARG A 398 21.01 -1.61 12.45
N VAL A 399 21.90 -1.32 13.38
CA VAL A 399 23.23 -1.93 13.41
C VAL A 399 23.13 -3.31 14.05
N LEU A 400 23.62 -4.33 13.34
CA LEU A 400 23.67 -5.69 13.87
C LEU A 400 24.75 -5.81 14.94
N SER A 401 24.45 -6.53 16.04
CA SER A 401 25.41 -6.86 17.07
C SER A 401 26.48 -7.85 16.51
N GLU A 402 27.65 -7.91 17.13
CA GLU A 402 28.69 -8.89 16.75
C GLU A 402 28.19 -10.33 16.78
N HIS A 403 27.30 -10.65 17.73
CA HIS A 403 26.65 -11.96 17.82
C HIS A 403 25.77 -12.22 16.58
N ALA A 404 24.95 -11.24 16.18
CA ALA A 404 24.09 -11.38 15.01
C ALA A 404 24.88 -11.45 13.69
N LEU A 405 26.03 -10.79 13.61
CA LEU A 405 26.96 -10.90 12.47
C LEU A 405 27.60 -12.29 12.36
N ARG A 406 27.90 -12.94 13.49
CA ARG A 406 28.55 -14.27 13.52
C ARG A 406 27.58 -15.42 13.35
N TYR A 407 26.42 -15.34 13.97
CA TYR A 407 25.47 -16.46 14.07
C TYR A 407 24.18 -16.26 13.27
N GLY A 408 24.05 -15.09 12.62
CA GLY A 408 22.84 -14.70 11.88
C GLY A 408 21.76 -14.07 12.77
N THR A 409 20.79 -13.45 12.12
CA THR A 409 19.58 -12.94 12.73
C THR A 409 18.45 -13.98 12.69
N ARG A 410 17.41 -13.82 13.49
CA ARG A 410 16.24 -14.75 13.49
C ARG A 410 15.50 -14.77 12.13
N THR A 411 15.59 -13.67 11.36
CA THR A 411 15.06 -13.54 10.00
C THR A 411 15.98 -12.65 9.17
N GLY A 412 15.79 -12.62 7.86
CA GLY A 412 16.56 -11.73 6.96
C GLY A 412 16.18 -10.24 7.06
N TYR A 413 15.11 -9.90 7.77
CA TYR A 413 14.66 -8.52 7.93
C TYR A 413 15.35 -7.84 9.13
N ILE A 414 16.07 -6.75 8.87
CA ILE A 414 16.85 -6.06 9.92
C ILE A 414 16.02 -4.98 10.61
N GLY A 415 15.26 -4.18 9.86
CA GLY A 415 14.45 -3.07 10.36
C GLY A 415 15.24 -1.79 10.61
N SER A 416 14.54 -0.76 11.07
CA SER A 416 15.07 0.58 11.35
C SER A 416 14.94 0.96 12.83
N GLU A 417 15.73 1.93 13.26
CA GLU A 417 15.69 2.55 14.59
C GLU A 417 15.38 4.04 14.46
N VAL A 418 14.64 4.58 15.43
CA VAL A 418 14.19 5.97 15.44
C VAL A 418 14.85 6.70 16.59
N PHE A 419 15.48 7.83 16.25
CA PHE A 419 16.08 8.75 17.19
C PHE A 419 15.28 10.06 17.17
N VAL A 420 15.10 10.67 18.34
CA VAL A 420 14.40 11.93 18.51
C VAL A 420 15.34 12.98 19.06
N SER A 421 15.30 14.17 18.48
CA SER A 421 15.93 15.38 18.99
C SER A 421 14.85 16.36 19.41
N LEU A 422 15.01 16.95 20.60
CA LEU A 422 14.07 17.91 21.16
C LEU A 422 14.59 19.33 20.90
N VAL A 423 13.69 20.24 20.59
CA VAL A 423 13.99 21.65 20.32
C VAL A 423 12.96 22.51 21.05
N ASP A 424 13.42 23.55 21.71
CA ASP A 424 12.61 24.57 22.34
C ASP A 424 12.77 25.92 21.61
N GLU A 425 11.77 26.79 21.68
CA GLU A 425 11.76 28.13 21.10
C GLU A 425 12.91 29.01 21.64
N GLN A 426 13.31 28.84 22.90
CA GLN A 426 14.35 29.60 23.56
C GLN A 426 15.76 28.99 23.42
N HIS A 427 15.97 28.07 22.51
CA HIS A 427 17.20 27.30 22.34
C HIS A 427 17.58 26.38 23.53
N ALA A 428 16.77 26.32 24.56
CA ALA A 428 16.86 25.30 25.60
C ALA A 428 16.22 24.00 25.08
N PRO A 429 16.85 22.84 25.18
CA PRO A 429 16.27 21.61 24.60
C PRO A 429 14.97 21.18 25.29
N TRP A 430 14.74 21.59 26.56
CA TRP A 430 13.52 21.34 27.34
C TRP A 430 13.49 22.17 28.63
N GLN A 431 12.33 22.21 29.29
CA GLN A 431 12.19 22.87 30.60
C GLN A 431 13.02 22.15 31.67
N GLU A 432 13.63 22.90 32.59
CA GLU A 432 14.51 22.39 33.66
C GLU A 432 13.86 21.31 34.56
N ASN A 433 12.53 21.32 34.67
CA ASN A 433 11.78 20.38 35.47
C ASN A 433 11.54 19.03 34.81
N LEU A 434 11.73 18.90 33.50
CA LEU A 434 11.48 17.67 32.77
C LEU A 434 12.62 16.68 32.98
N ARG A 435 12.27 15.46 33.36
CA ARG A 435 13.24 14.37 33.61
C ARG A 435 13.07 13.18 32.69
N TYR A 436 11.88 13.00 32.15
CA TYR A 436 11.54 11.84 31.32
C TYR A 436 10.78 12.26 30.10
N ILE A 437 10.97 11.52 29.01
CA ILE A 437 10.14 11.57 27.80
C ILE A 437 9.51 10.22 27.54
N SER A 438 8.30 10.24 27.00
CA SER A 438 7.64 9.09 26.39
C SER A 438 6.97 9.51 25.09
N ALA A 439 6.66 8.56 24.21
CA ALA A 439 6.07 8.85 22.93
C ALA A 439 4.87 7.94 22.63
N GLU A 440 3.80 8.50 22.09
CA GLU A 440 2.76 7.72 21.41
C GLU A 440 3.22 7.43 20.01
N VAL A 441 3.38 6.15 19.70
CA VAL A 441 3.92 5.69 18.45
C VAL A 441 2.94 4.75 17.74
N LEU A 442 2.98 4.75 16.44
CA LEU A 442 2.42 3.72 15.61
C LEU A 442 3.54 2.76 15.25
N CYS A 443 3.38 1.48 15.57
CA CYS A 443 4.46 0.50 15.42
C CYS A 443 4.00 -0.78 14.75
N THR A 444 4.98 -1.55 14.26
CA THR A 444 4.80 -2.87 13.67
C THR A 444 5.42 -3.93 14.58
N SER A 445 5.04 -5.20 14.40
CA SER A 445 5.69 -6.35 15.04
C SER A 445 7.00 -6.75 14.32
N ARG A 446 7.59 -5.83 13.58
CA ARG A 446 8.84 -5.96 12.83
C ARG A 446 8.85 -7.22 11.95
N ASP A 447 9.70 -8.20 12.27
CA ASP A 447 9.89 -9.45 11.50
C ASP A 447 9.06 -10.63 12.01
N LEU A 448 8.31 -10.47 13.10
CA LEU A 448 7.47 -11.53 13.67
C LEU A 448 6.41 -12.08 12.68
N PRO A 449 5.80 -11.27 11.80
CA PRO A 449 4.86 -11.78 10.80
C PRO A 449 5.44 -12.86 9.88
N LEU A 450 6.76 -12.85 9.64
CA LEU A 450 7.43 -13.90 8.84
C LEU A 450 7.38 -15.29 9.51
N MET A 451 7.13 -15.34 10.81
CA MET A 451 7.03 -16.57 11.59
C MET A 451 5.60 -17.10 11.69
N LEU A 452 4.60 -16.31 11.26
CA LEU A 452 3.20 -16.75 11.23
C LEU A 452 3.01 -17.78 10.13
N GLN A 453 2.49 -18.95 10.47
CA GLN A 453 2.09 -19.96 9.50
C GLN A 453 0.65 -19.72 9.07
N GLN A 454 0.39 -19.67 7.77
CA GLN A 454 -0.93 -19.39 7.19
C GLN A 454 -2.02 -20.39 7.67
N GLU A 455 -1.67 -21.66 7.79
CA GLU A 455 -2.60 -22.73 8.19
C GLU A 455 -2.96 -22.71 9.68
N LEU A 456 -2.17 -22.04 10.52
CA LEU A 456 -2.36 -21.94 11.96
C LEU A 456 -2.85 -20.56 12.40
N GLY A 457 -3.29 -19.73 11.46
CA GLY A 457 -3.73 -18.36 11.68
C GLY A 457 -4.97 -18.26 12.57
N GLN A 458 -4.87 -18.76 13.78
CA GLN A 458 -5.83 -18.45 14.83
C GLN A 458 -5.51 -17.09 15.39
N PHE A 459 -6.36 -16.15 15.06
CA PHE A 459 -6.37 -14.83 15.63
C PHE A 459 -7.52 -14.70 16.62
N ILE A 460 -7.36 -13.81 17.56
CA ILE A 460 -8.36 -13.49 18.58
C ILE A 460 -8.62 -12.00 18.50
N MET A 461 -9.89 -11.59 18.51
CA MET A 461 -10.22 -10.17 18.67
C MET A 461 -9.77 -9.67 20.04
N ALA A 462 -9.18 -8.48 20.07
CA ALA A 462 -8.80 -7.83 21.31
C ALA A 462 -10.05 -7.46 22.15
N ASP A 463 -11.14 -7.10 21.48
CA ASP A 463 -12.41 -6.74 22.10
C ASP A 463 -13.40 -7.92 22.05
N SER A 464 -14.33 -7.94 23.02
CA SER A 464 -15.40 -8.95 23.07
C SER A 464 -16.45 -8.65 22.01
N MET A 465 -16.49 -9.49 20.97
CA MET A 465 -17.40 -9.37 19.83
C MET A 465 -18.10 -10.72 19.55
N PRO A 466 -19.25 -10.74 18.84
CA PRO A 466 -19.94 -11.96 18.46
C PRO A 466 -19.22 -12.68 17.31
N VAL A 467 -17.99 -13.14 17.57
CA VAL A 467 -17.09 -13.79 16.61
C VAL A 467 -16.74 -15.18 17.11
N LYS A 468 -16.85 -16.18 16.25
CA LYS A 468 -16.50 -17.58 16.51
C LYS A 468 -15.03 -17.85 16.28
N GLY A 469 -14.47 -17.29 15.22
CA GLY A 469 -13.09 -17.48 14.81
C GLY A 469 -12.62 -16.44 13.82
N LEU A 470 -11.30 -16.33 13.68
CA LEU A 470 -10.62 -15.47 12.74
C LEU A 470 -9.61 -16.30 11.97
N THR A 471 -9.69 -16.28 10.65
CA THR A 471 -8.76 -17.00 9.78
C THR A 471 -8.15 -16.06 8.74
N LEU A 472 -6.89 -16.31 8.35
CA LEU A 472 -6.29 -15.58 7.26
C LEU A 472 -6.57 -16.30 5.93
N ARG A 473 -7.23 -15.61 5.02
CA ARG A 473 -7.49 -16.10 3.66
C ARG A 473 -6.31 -15.84 2.72
N LYS A 474 -5.56 -14.77 2.95
CA LYS A 474 -4.38 -14.40 2.16
C LYS A 474 -3.33 -13.69 3.04
N GLY A 475 -2.06 -13.91 2.77
CA GLY A 475 -0.96 -13.36 3.54
C GLY A 475 -0.55 -14.25 4.72
N PRO A 476 0.21 -13.76 5.71
CA PRO A 476 0.73 -12.40 5.80
C PRO A 476 1.87 -12.13 4.81
N THR A 477 1.93 -10.90 4.27
CA THR A 477 3.06 -10.47 3.44
C THR A 477 4.30 -10.24 4.30
N PRO A 478 5.51 -10.43 3.73
CA PRO A 478 6.74 -10.06 4.43
C PRO A 478 6.79 -8.53 4.64
N PRO A 479 7.22 -8.05 5.82
CA PRO A 479 7.53 -6.65 6.00
C PRO A 479 8.67 -6.25 5.07
N ARG A 480 8.63 -5.01 4.55
CA ARG A 480 9.64 -4.48 3.65
C ARG A 480 10.31 -3.24 4.26
N PRO A 481 11.60 -3.00 3.97
CA PRO A 481 12.27 -1.78 4.41
C PRO A 481 11.64 -0.54 3.77
N ALA A 482 12.02 0.63 4.25
CA ALA A 482 11.58 1.91 3.74
C ALA A 482 11.90 2.06 2.24
N LEU A 483 11.03 2.74 1.49
CA LEU A 483 11.26 3.06 0.07
C LEU A 483 12.47 3.98 -0.12
N ALA A 484 12.66 4.91 0.80
CA ALA A 484 13.74 5.92 0.76
C ALA A 484 15.04 5.37 1.36
N GLU A 485 15.61 4.34 0.77
CA GLU A 485 16.96 3.85 1.11
C GLU A 485 17.99 4.28 0.06
N GLY A 486 19.08 4.90 0.50
CA GLY A 486 20.21 5.25 -0.35
C GLY A 486 19.85 6.21 -1.49
N PHE A 487 20.25 5.86 -2.72
CA PHE A 487 20.03 6.70 -3.92
C PHE A 487 18.57 6.82 -4.36
N SER A 488 17.67 5.95 -3.89
CA SER A 488 16.24 6.04 -4.22
C SER A 488 15.57 7.28 -3.65
N THR A 489 16.13 7.85 -2.58
CA THR A 489 15.61 9.02 -1.88
C THR A 489 15.44 10.24 -2.80
N TRP A 490 16.42 10.55 -3.66
CA TRP A 490 16.30 11.65 -4.62
C TRP A 490 15.25 11.41 -5.70
N ARG A 491 15.12 10.18 -6.17
CA ARG A 491 14.09 9.82 -7.15
C ARG A 491 12.70 10.00 -6.57
N LEU A 492 12.50 9.66 -5.29
CA LEU A 492 11.25 9.89 -4.58
C LEU A 492 10.96 11.39 -4.41
N ILE A 493 11.96 12.20 -4.07
CA ILE A 493 11.80 13.67 -4.00
C ILE A 493 11.40 14.25 -5.37
N SER A 494 12.07 13.81 -6.44
CA SER A 494 11.74 14.24 -7.81
C SER A 494 10.31 13.86 -8.20
N GLN A 495 9.84 12.69 -7.75
CA GLN A 495 8.47 12.22 -7.98
C GLN A 495 7.42 13.17 -7.38
N LEU A 496 7.68 13.77 -6.20
CA LEU A 496 6.75 14.70 -5.55
C LEU A 496 6.47 15.95 -6.39
N GLN A 497 7.36 16.28 -7.33
CA GLN A 497 7.20 17.41 -8.26
C GLN A 497 6.52 17.00 -9.58
N MET A 498 6.30 15.70 -9.84
CA MET A 498 5.66 15.25 -11.06
C MET A 498 4.19 15.66 -11.12
N ASN A 499 3.76 16.08 -12.30
CA ASN A 499 2.37 16.29 -12.64
C ASN A 499 1.98 15.35 -13.80
N TYR A 500 0.70 15.30 -14.15
CA TYR A 500 0.21 14.43 -15.23
C TYR A 500 0.88 14.74 -16.58
N LEU A 501 1.30 15.98 -16.84
CA LEU A 501 1.98 16.37 -18.08
C LEU A 501 3.35 15.71 -18.24
N SER A 502 4.02 15.42 -17.12
CA SER A 502 5.30 14.70 -17.13
C SER A 502 5.16 13.23 -17.52
N LEU A 503 3.95 12.69 -17.49
CA LEU A 503 3.64 11.30 -17.83
C LEU A 503 3.15 11.15 -19.27
N MET A 504 3.08 12.27 -20.04
CA MET A 504 2.66 12.26 -21.45
C MET A 504 3.76 11.67 -22.33
N ASP A 505 3.36 10.81 -23.25
CA ASP A 505 4.19 10.50 -24.41
C ASP A 505 4.30 11.76 -25.29
N SER A 506 5.46 12.37 -25.33
CA SER A 506 5.83 13.17 -26.48
C SER A 506 6.08 12.20 -27.64
N GLU A 507 6.00 12.64 -28.88
CA GLU A 507 6.06 11.84 -30.12
C GLU A 507 7.15 10.73 -30.18
N ASN A 508 7.95 10.55 -29.13
CA ASN A 508 9.16 9.71 -29.02
C ASN A 508 9.13 8.62 -27.93
N GLU A 509 7.98 8.09 -27.49
CA GLU A 509 7.89 7.03 -26.48
C GLU A 509 8.38 7.40 -25.06
N GLU A 510 8.63 8.68 -24.79
CA GLU A 510 9.21 9.13 -23.50
C GLU A 510 8.22 9.04 -22.32
N GLY A 511 6.91 9.18 -22.57
CA GLY A 511 5.90 9.14 -21.49
C GLY A 511 5.80 7.78 -20.82
N ALA A 512 5.86 6.69 -21.58
CA ALA A 512 5.91 5.35 -21.00
C ALA A 512 7.19 5.12 -20.19
N ALA A 513 8.31 5.73 -20.57
CA ALA A 513 9.56 5.66 -19.79
C ALA A 513 9.41 6.37 -18.45
N ALA A 514 8.82 7.57 -18.41
CA ALA A 514 8.57 8.30 -17.18
C ALA A 514 7.61 7.54 -16.25
N LEU A 515 6.52 6.98 -16.80
CA LEU A 515 5.60 6.14 -16.02
C LEU A 515 6.30 4.88 -15.48
N ARG A 516 7.12 4.19 -16.29
CA ARG A 516 7.91 3.05 -15.81
C ARG A 516 8.88 3.43 -14.70
N GLN A 517 9.53 4.60 -14.79
CA GLN A 517 10.42 5.10 -13.73
C GLN A 517 9.65 5.35 -12.43
N LEU A 518 8.47 5.98 -12.51
CA LEU A 518 7.59 6.19 -11.39
C LEU A 518 7.19 4.86 -10.72
N LEU A 519 6.65 3.92 -11.49
CA LEU A 519 6.21 2.61 -11.00
C LEU A 519 7.38 1.78 -10.47
N GLY A 520 8.57 1.89 -11.09
CA GLY A 520 9.79 1.22 -10.68
C GLY A 520 10.25 1.55 -9.27
N LEU A 521 9.89 2.74 -8.74
CA LEU A 521 10.18 3.10 -7.34
C LEU A 521 9.43 2.20 -6.35
N TYR A 522 8.23 1.76 -6.70
CA TYR A 522 7.39 0.90 -5.86
C TYR A 522 7.60 -0.59 -6.13
N ALA A 523 8.19 -0.94 -7.26
CA ALA A 523 8.41 -2.34 -7.65
C ALA A 523 9.24 -3.13 -6.64
N ASN A 524 10.12 -2.47 -5.88
CA ASN A 524 10.91 -3.09 -4.80
C ASN A 524 10.05 -3.59 -3.63
N LEU A 525 8.82 -3.10 -3.47
CA LEU A 525 7.86 -3.57 -2.47
C LEU A 525 7.14 -4.84 -2.91
N ALA A 526 7.16 -5.13 -4.21
CA ALA A 526 6.38 -6.19 -4.81
C ALA A 526 7.09 -7.54 -4.78
N GLU A 527 6.31 -8.59 -4.87
CA GLU A 527 6.81 -9.90 -5.29
C GLU A 527 7.23 -9.86 -6.76
N THR A 528 8.13 -10.75 -7.16
CA THR A 528 8.70 -10.77 -8.51
C THR A 528 7.66 -10.70 -9.64
N PRO A 529 6.51 -11.41 -9.61
CA PRO A 529 5.51 -11.32 -10.66
C PRO A 529 4.88 -9.92 -10.78
N VAL A 530 4.63 -9.26 -9.65
CA VAL A 530 4.03 -7.92 -9.60
C VAL A 530 5.07 -6.86 -10.00
N ALA A 531 6.33 -7.03 -9.63
CA ALA A 531 7.41 -6.12 -10.05
C ALA A 531 7.63 -6.11 -11.57
N ARG A 532 7.55 -7.25 -12.23
CA ARG A 532 7.71 -7.37 -13.69
C ARG A 532 6.66 -6.63 -14.51
N GLN A 533 5.48 -6.36 -13.96
CA GLN A 533 4.42 -5.60 -14.66
C GLN A 533 4.90 -4.24 -15.16
N VAL A 534 5.83 -3.61 -14.45
CA VAL A 534 6.38 -2.30 -14.83
C VAL A 534 7.05 -2.35 -16.19
N GLU A 535 7.74 -3.44 -16.50
CA GLU A 535 8.37 -3.67 -17.82
C GLU A 535 7.33 -3.86 -18.93
N GLY A 536 6.13 -4.32 -18.57
CA GLY A 536 5.02 -4.52 -19.50
C GLY A 536 4.33 -3.25 -19.97
N VAL A 537 4.57 -2.10 -19.35
CA VAL A 537 4.01 -0.81 -19.78
C VAL A 537 4.73 -0.35 -21.04
N ARG A 538 4.03 -0.30 -22.19
CA ARG A 538 4.61 0.02 -23.48
C ARG A 538 4.37 1.46 -23.91
N HIS A 539 3.12 1.89 -23.93
CA HIS A 539 2.73 3.24 -24.36
C HIS A 539 1.70 3.84 -23.40
N CYS A 540 1.80 5.15 -23.19
CA CYS A 540 0.82 5.93 -22.43
C CYS A 540 0.50 7.19 -23.25
N VAL A 541 -0.64 7.20 -23.93
CA VAL A 541 -1.08 8.30 -24.78
C VAL A 541 -2.16 9.10 -24.06
N LEU A 542 -2.01 10.43 -24.07
CA LEU A 542 -2.95 11.37 -23.46
C LEU A 542 -3.52 12.29 -24.55
N GLU A 543 -4.83 12.31 -24.67
CA GLU A 543 -5.54 13.14 -25.64
C GLU A 543 -6.55 14.05 -24.94
N PRO A 544 -6.69 15.32 -25.35
CA PRO A 544 -7.75 16.17 -24.84
C PRO A 544 -9.10 15.71 -25.36
N VAL A 545 -10.05 15.47 -24.45
CA VAL A 545 -11.40 15.04 -24.77
C VAL A 545 -12.44 16.00 -24.20
N HIS A 546 -13.59 16.09 -24.87
CA HIS A 546 -14.73 16.87 -24.38
C HIS A 546 -15.92 15.94 -24.19
N ARG A 547 -16.45 15.88 -22.97
CA ARG A 547 -17.58 15.02 -22.64
C ARG A 547 -18.61 15.79 -21.82
N ARG A 548 -19.84 15.31 -21.84
CA ARG A 548 -20.87 15.76 -20.90
C ARG A 548 -20.47 15.31 -19.49
N VAL A 549 -20.54 16.22 -18.51
CA VAL A 549 -20.29 15.90 -17.12
C VAL A 549 -21.33 14.87 -16.63
N PRO A 550 -20.90 13.76 -16.02
CA PRO A 550 -21.80 12.67 -15.62
C PRO A 550 -22.64 12.98 -14.37
N GLU A 551 -22.43 14.13 -13.74
CA GLU A 551 -23.15 14.52 -12.52
C GLU A 551 -24.60 14.95 -12.80
N PRO A 552 -25.55 14.73 -11.86
CA PRO A 552 -26.91 15.20 -11.97
C PRO A 552 -26.94 16.74 -11.91
N GLY A 553 -27.52 17.38 -12.95
CA GLY A 553 -27.58 18.84 -13.05
C GLY A 553 -27.83 19.32 -14.48
N PRO A 554 -27.62 20.62 -14.74
CA PRO A 554 -27.72 21.13 -16.12
C PRO A 554 -26.72 20.48 -17.01
N VAL A 555 -27.04 20.36 -18.31
CA VAL A 555 -26.12 19.75 -19.30
C VAL A 555 -24.91 20.65 -19.48
N VAL A 556 -23.80 20.24 -18.90
CA VAL A 556 -22.52 20.95 -19.00
C VAL A 556 -21.51 20.02 -19.68
N PHE A 557 -20.75 20.57 -20.62
CA PHE A 557 -19.60 19.90 -21.22
C PHE A 557 -18.33 20.38 -20.54
N ALA A 558 -17.52 19.44 -20.11
CA ALA A 558 -16.21 19.74 -19.55
C ALA A 558 -15.11 19.25 -20.49
N ARG A 559 -13.95 19.86 -20.36
CA ARG A 559 -12.71 19.40 -20.96
C ARG A 559 -12.05 18.40 -20.02
N GLY A 560 -11.70 17.26 -20.55
CA GLY A 560 -11.00 16.20 -19.83
C GLY A 560 -9.82 15.64 -20.60
N ILE A 561 -9.24 14.59 -20.07
CA ILE A 561 -8.09 13.89 -20.62
C ILE A 561 -8.48 12.44 -20.86
N GLY A 562 -8.46 12.03 -22.12
CA GLY A 562 -8.52 10.62 -22.54
C GLY A 562 -7.13 10.00 -22.40
N ILE A 563 -7.03 8.91 -21.66
CA ILE A 563 -5.77 8.24 -21.39
C ILE A 563 -5.85 6.82 -21.94
N THR A 564 -4.96 6.49 -22.87
CA THR A 564 -4.84 5.14 -23.41
C THR A 564 -3.51 4.53 -22.97
N LEU A 565 -3.59 3.50 -22.13
CA LEU A 565 -2.44 2.76 -21.63
C LEU A 565 -2.33 1.43 -22.38
N THR A 566 -1.20 1.18 -23.05
CA THR A 566 -0.94 -0.07 -23.75
C THR A 566 0.07 -0.92 -23.00
N VAL A 567 -0.29 -2.17 -22.72
CA VAL A 567 0.53 -3.12 -21.95
C VAL A 567 0.83 -4.39 -22.76
N ASP A 568 1.95 -5.04 -22.42
CA ASP A 568 2.34 -6.36 -22.91
C ASP A 568 2.02 -7.40 -21.81
N GLU A 569 1.01 -8.25 -22.04
CA GLU A 569 0.55 -9.23 -21.05
C GLU A 569 1.59 -10.28 -20.68
N ARG A 570 2.62 -10.48 -21.50
CA ARG A 570 3.70 -11.43 -21.19
C ARG A 570 4.47 -11.05 -19.94
N ALA A 571 4.52 -9.76 -19.62
CA ALA A 571 5.12 -9.25 -18.39
C ALA A 571 4.21 -9.40 -17.14
N PHE A 572 2.94 -9.74 -17.34
CA PHE A 572 1.94 -9.90 -16.27
C PHE A 572 1.75 -11.35 -15.81
N SER A 573 2.75 -12.22 -16.00
CA SER A 573 2.68 -13.62 -15.56
C SER A 573 2.42 -13.71 -14.05
N GLY A 574 1.22 -14.15 -13.64
CA GLY A 574 0.78 -14.24 -12.25
C GLY A 574 0.17 -12.95 -11.68
N ALA A 575 -0.08 -11.94 -12.51
CA ALA A 575 -0.75 -10.70 -12.17
C ALA A 575 -1.85 -10.39 -13.20
N SER A 576 -2.74 -9.45 -12.91
CA SER A 576 -3.81 -9.06 -13.83
C SER A 576 -3.54 -7.71 -14.46
N PRO A 577 -3.48 -7.63 -15.81
CA PRO A 577 -3.46 -6.35 -16.51
C PRO A 577 -4.69 -5.50 -16.18
N TRP A 578 -5.86 -6.12 -16.06
CA TRP A 578 -7.10 -5.42 -15.74
C TRP A 578 -7.05 -4.77 -14.33
N LEU A 579 -6.61 -5.52 -13.31
CA LEU A 579 -6.45 -4.97 -11.96
C LEU A 579 -5.43 -3.82 -11.94
N PHE A 580 -4.30 -3.98 -12.64
CA PHE A 580 -3.33 -2.91 -12.82
C PHE A 580 -3.97 -1.68 -13.47
N GLY A 581 -4.77 -1.86 -14.52
CA GLY A 581 -5.52 -0.80 -15.19
C GLY A 581 -6.48 -0.07 -14.27
N SER A 582 -7.22 -0.80 -13.42
CA SER A 582 -8.15 -0.20 -12.45
C SER A 582 -7.43 0.69 -11.42
N VAL A 583 -6.22 0.29 -11.00
CA VAL A 583 -5.37 1.10 -10.11
C VAL A 583 -4.83 2.33 -10.84
N MET A 584 -4.40 2.17 -12.11
CA MET A 584 -3.91 3.28 -12.92
C MET A 584 -5.01 4.31 -13.21
N GLU A 585 -6.22 3.87 -13.52
CA GLU A 585 -7.38 4.76 -13.68
C GLU A 585 -7.57 5.65 -12.44
N ARG A 586 -7.56 5.04 -11.25
CA ARG A 586 -7.71 5.77 -9.99
C ARG A 586 -6.54 6.72 -9.71
N LEU A 587 -5.33 6.33 -10.07
CA LEU A 587 -4.15 7.18 -9.97
C LEU A 587 -4.29 8.43 -10.86
N PHE A 588 -4.61 8.23 -12.13
CA PHE A 588 -4.74 9.34 -13.08
C PHE A 588 -5.89 10.29 -12.72
N ALA A 589 -7.03 9.76 -12.26
CA ALA A 589 -8.13 10.57 -11.79
C ALA A 589 -7.75 11.46 -10.59
N ARG A 590 -6.85 10.99 -9.72
CA ARG A 590 -6.34 11.79 -8.59
C ARG A 590 -5.31 12.85 -9.01
N LEU A 591 -4.57 12.63 -10.10
CA LEU A 591 -3.60 13.60 -10.62
C LEU A 591 -4.25 14.81 -11.27
N VAL A 592 -5.46 14.68 -11.77
CA VAL A 592 -6.19 15.72 -12.50
C VAL A 592 -7.01 16.57 -11.52
N SER A 593 -7.12 17.88 -11.83
CA SER A 593 -7.84 18.84 -11.01
C SER A 593 -9.35 18.58 -10.99
N ILE A 594 -10.02 19.10 -9.95
CA ILE A 594 -11.49 18.98 -9.75
C ILE A 594 -12.33 19.57 -10.90
N ASN A 595 -11.77 20.46 -11.72
CA ASN A 595 -12.44 21.08 -12.85
C ASN A 595 -12.29 20.31 -14.17
N SER A 596 -11.68 19.14 -14.11
CA SER A 596 -11.43 18.28 -15.27
C SER A 596 -11.77 16.82 -14.93
N PHE A 597 -11.84 15.97 -15.92
CA PHE A 597 -12.08 14.54 -15.77
C PHE A 597 -11.06 13.72 -16.52
N THR A 598 -10.94 12.45 -16.17
CA THR A 598 -10.18 11.45 -16.91
C THR A 598 -11.10 10.39 -17.46
N GLU A 599 -10.85 9.97 -18.70
CA GLU A 599 -11.43 8.81 -19.34
C GLU A 599 -10.28 7.85 -19.64
N PHE A 600 -10.37 6.61 -19.16
CA PHE A 600 -9.24 5.69 -19.21
C PHE A 600 -9.55 4.43 -20.01
N THR A 601 -8.66 4.09 -20.94
CA THR A 601 -8.74 2.87 -21.76
C THR A 601 -7.45 2.06 -21.58
N LEU A 602 -7.59 0.79 -21.24
CA LEU A 602 -6.48 -0.15 -21.16
C LEU A 602 -6.47 -1.06 -22.39
N LYS A 603 -5.35 -1.10 -23.09
CA LYS A 603 -5.13 -1.95 -24.26
C LYS A 603 -4.00 -2.94 -24.02
N SER A 604 -4.20 -4.16 -24.47
CA SER A 604 -3.19 -5.20 -24.53
C SER A 604 -2.67 -5.34 -25.94
N GLN A 605 -1.37 -5.58 -26.09
CA GLN A 605 -0.81 -5.93 -27.41
C GLN A 605 -1.34 -7.26 -27.94
N GLN A 606 -1.80 -8.15 -27.05
CA GLN A 606 -2.26 -9.51 -27.39
C GLN A 606 -3.77 -9.60 -27.61
N ARG A 607 -4.56 -8.92 -26.79
CA ARG A 607 -6.04 -9.04 -26.77
C ARG A 607 -6.77 -7.80 -27.31
N GLY A 608 -6.08 -6.70 -27.57
CA GLY A 608 -6.70 -5.42 -27.89
C GLY A 608 -7.20 -4.69 -26.65
N GLU A 609 -8.38 -4.09 -26.70
CA GLU A 609 -8.98 -3.40 -25.56
C GLU A 609 -9.44 -4.43 -24.51
N ILE A 610 -9.00 -4.24 -23.27
CA ILE A 610 -9.28 -5.13 -22.15
C ILE A 610 -9.99 -4.43 -21.00
N GLY A 611 -10.13 -3.12 -21.03
CA GLY A 611 -10.88 -2.37 -20.04
C GLY A 611 -11.11 -0.94 -20.44
N TYR A 612 -12.33 -0.46 -20.17
CA TYR A 612 -12.74 0.93 -20.37
C TYR A 612 -13.39 1.48 -19.12
N TRP A 613 -12.87 2.58 -18.62
CA TRP A 613 -13.45 3.30 -17.49
C TRP A 613 -14.05 4.63 -17.93
N ALA A 614 -15.34 4.79 -17.63
CA ALA A 614 -16.11 5.98 -17.95
C ALA A 614 -15.51 7.26 -17.32
N PRO A 615 -15.83 8.45 -17.85
CA PRO A 615 -15.33 9.72 -17.34
C PRO A 615 -15.51 9.87 -15.82
N ARG A 616 -14.40 10.13 -15.12
CA ARG A 616 -14.32 10.36 -13.69
C ARG A 616 -13.76 11.74 -13.39
N MET A 617 -14.47 12.50 -12.56
CA MET A 617 -14.01 13.82 -12.13
C MET A 617 -12.70 13.72 -11.32
N GLY A 618 -11.80 14.68 -11.56
CA GLY A 618 -10.57 14.81 -10.81
C GLY A 618 -10.80 15.13 -9.33
N LYS A 619 -9.81 14.83 -8.50
CA LYS A 619 -9.88 15.06 -7.05
C LYS A 619 -8.82 16.05 -6.54
N ARG A 620 -7.89 16.49 -7.39
CA ARG A 620 -6.82 17.40 -6.98
C ARG A 620 -7.37 18.82 -6.81
N ALA A 621 -7.16 19.42 -5.64
CA ALA A 621 -7.48 20.82 -5.41
C ALA A 621 -6.67 21.72 -6.35
N LEU A 622 -7.21 22.91 -6.67
CA LEU A 622 -6.59 23.87 -7.59
C LEU A 622 -5.57 24.80 -6.92
N VAL A 623 -5.31 24.62 -5.63
CA VAL A 623 -4.40 25.50 -4.86
C VAL A 623 -3.04 24.86 -4.71
#